data_937cd40331f773a73627b0fd6f676be5
#
_entry.id   937cd40331f773a73627b0fd6f676be5
#
_cell.length_a   1.000
_cell.length_b   1.000
_cell.length_c   1.000
_cell.angle_alpha   90.00
_cell.angle_beta   90.00
_cell.angle_gamma   90.00
#
_symmetry.space_group_name_H-M   'P 1'
#
loop_
_entity.id
_entity.type
_entity.pdbx_description
1 polymer ?
#
loop_
_entity_poly.entity_id
_entity_poly.type
_entity_poly.pdbx_seq_one_letter_code
_entity_poly.pdbx_strand_id
1 'polypeptide(L)'
;MAERPTTSWREGIRREAEQLAAGTLDPDCACMADLYPDELLVATDTVLDAFDADMAGLDSTEDVNVFAVVERVVLALNAVDDTHCGYETDEREALCDYIDTALTEHGVDVAALTARRGLGRYELTDEWRDW
;
A
#
# COMPACT_ATOMS: atom_id res chain seq x y z
N MET A 1 -8.36 11.77 4.89
CA MET A 1 -8.04 10.41 5.31
C MET A 1 -7.47 9.62 4.15
N ALA A 2 -6.37 8.91 4.36
CA ALA A 2 -5.74 8.14 3.28
C ALA A 2 -6.69 7.03 2.79
N GLU A 3 -6.89 6.97 1.48
CA GLU A 3 -7.66 5.92 0.86
C GLU A 3 -6.77 4.72 0.57
N ARG A 4 -7.22 3.52 0.96
CA ARG A 4 -6.46 2.29 0.70
C ARG A 4 -6.36 2.01 -0.79
N PRO A 5 -5.18 1.63 -1.30
CA PRO A 5 -5.04 1.21 -2.69
C PRO A 5 -5.98 0.07 -3.08
N THR A 6 -6.24 -0.87 -2.17
CA THR A 6 -7.16 -1.99 -2.39
C THR A 6 -8.59 -1.53 -2.72
N THR A 7 -9.03 -0.39 -2.18
CA THR A 7 -10.33 0.19 -2.52
C THR A 7 -10.38 0.52 -4.01
N SER A 8 -9.35 1.19 -4.52
CA SER A 8 -9.23 1.54 -5.94
C SER A 8 -9.16 0.29 -6.82
N TRP A 9 -8.40 -0.72 -6.40
CA TRP A 9 -8.26 -1.98 -7.14
C TRP A 9 -9.58 -2.74 -7.23
N ARG A 10 -10.35 -2.83 -6.12
CA ARG A 10 -11.69 -3.42 -6.12
C ARG A 10 -12.67 -2.66 -7.00
N GLU A 11 -12.59 -1.34 -6.98
CA GLU A 11 -13.39 -0.46 -7.83
C GLU A 11 -13.14 -0.73 -9.32
N GLY A 12 -11.87 -0.92 -9.69
CA GLY A 12 -11.48 -1.29 -11.06
C GLY A 12 -12.05 -2.64 -11.48
N ILE A 13 -12.00 -3.64 -10.61
CA ILE A 13 -12.57 -4.97 -10.87
C ILE A 13 -14.08 -4.86 -11.08
N ARG A 14 -14.77 -4.13 -10.20
CA ARG A 14 -16.23 -3.94 -10.30
C ARG A 14 -16.62 -3.22 -11.59
N ARG A 15 -15.91 -2.16 -11.92
CA ARG A 15 -16.17 -1.37 -13.15
C ARG A 15 -15.99 -2.22 -14.39
N GLU A 16 -14.94 -3.03 -14.43
CA GLU A 16 -14.68 -3.93 -15.55
C GLU A 16 -15.75 -5.01 -15.66
N ALA A 17 -16.21 -5.58 -14.54
CA ALA A 17 -17.30 -6.53 -14.53
C ALA A 17 -18.61 -5.92 -15.04
N GLU A 18 -18.91 -4.67 -14.70
CA GLU A 18 -20.06 -3.93 -15.20
C GLU A 18 -19.98 -3.71 -16.73
N GLN A 19 -18.80 -3.36 -17.22
CA GLN A 19 -18.55 -3.17 -18.66
C GLN A 19 -18.70 -4.47 -19.44
N LEU A 20 -18.24 -5.58 -18.89
CA LEU A 20 -18.43 -6.90 -19.49
C LEU A 20 -19.92 -7.27 -19.56
N ALA A 21 -20.67 -7.04 -18.48
CA ALA A 21 -22.10 -7.31 -18.42
C ALA A 21 -22.88 -6.43 -19.39
N ALA A 22 -22.45 -5.19 -19.60
CA ALA A 22 -23.05 -4.23 -20.53
C ALA A 22 -22.65 -4.48 -21.99
N GLY A 23 -21.66 -5.34 -22.24
CA GLY A 23 -21.14 -5.59 -23.58
C GLY A 23 -20.30 -4.45 -24.17
N THR A 24 -19.80 -3.53 -23.33
CA THR A 24 -18.97 -2.39 -23.73
C THR A 24 -17.49 -2.68 -23.66
N LEU A 25 -17.09 -3.81 -23.09
CA LEU A 25 -15.70 -4.24 -22.97
C LEU A 25 -15.53 -5.63 -23.60
N ASP A 26 -14.49 -5.78 -24.43
CA ASP A 26 -14.11 -7.07 -24.97
C ASP A 26 -13.58 -7.97 -23.84
N PRO A 27 -14.12 -9.20 -23.66
CA PRO A 27 -13.61 -10.14 -22.66
C PRO A 27 -12.09 -10.37 -22.72
N ASP A 28 -11.49 -10.31 -23.90
CA ASP A 28 -10.04 -10.45 -24.07
C ASP A 28 -9.24 -9.27 -23.50
N CYS A 29 -9.91 -8.13 -23.27
CA CYS A 29 -9.31 -6.96 -22.66
C CYS A 29 -9.56 -6.88 -21.15
N ALA A 30 -10.33 -7.78 -20.59
CA ALA A 30 -10.64 -7.84 -19.17
C ALA A 30 -9.47 -8.48 -18.41
N CYS A 31 -8.79 -7.71 -17.58
CA CYS A 31 -7.61 -8.19 -16.86
C CYS A 31 -7.58 -7.86 -15.37
N MET A 32 -8.47 -6.97 -14.88
CA MET A 32 -8.40 -6.47 -13.50
C MET A 32 -8.54 -7.58 -12.47
N ALA A 33 -9.46 -8.53 -12.68
CA ALA A 33 -9.65 -9.63 -11.74
C ALA A 33 -8.43 -10.57 -11.70
N ASP A 34 -7.72 -10.72 -12.83
CA ASP A 34 -6.50 -11.53 -12.91
C ASP A 34 -5.31 -10.81 -12.28
N LEU A 35 -5.24 -9.48 -12.42
CA LEU A 35 -4.19 -8.65 -11.81
C LEU A 35 -4.34 -8.58 -10.29
N TYR A 36 -5.59 -8.61 -9.80
CA TYR A 36 -5.89 -8.47 -8.38
C TYR A 36 -6.73 -9.65 -7.89
N PRO A 37 -6.13 -10.84 -7.73
CA PRO A 37 -6.84 -11.96 -7.13
C PRO A 37 -7.36 -11.60 -5.74
N ASP A 38 -8.51 -12.14 -5.35
CA ASP A 38 -9.11 -11.85 -4.05
C ASP A 38 -8.16 -12.13 -2.88
N GLU A 39 -7.41 -13.21 -2.97
CA GLU A 39 -6.42 -13.58 -1.95
C GLU A 39 -5.35 -12.48 -1.76
N LEU A 40 -4.89 -11.87 -2.85
CA LEU A 40 -3.95 -10.75 -2.80
C LEU A 40 -4.57 -9.55 -2.11
N LEU A 41 -5.81 -9.21 -2.47
CA LEU A 41 -6.53 -8.08 -1.88
C LEU A 41 -6.76 -8.28 -0.38
N VAL A 42 -7.20 -9.46 0.02
CA VAL A 42 -7.43 -9.79 1.44
C VAL A 42 -6.12 -9.77 2.23
N ALA A 43 -5.06 -10.36 1.69
CA ALA A 43 -3.75 -10.36 2.35
C ALA A 43 -3.20 -8.94 2.52
N THR A 44 -3.34 -8.10 1.49
CA THR A 44 -2.93 -6.69 1.55
C THR A 44 -3.74 -5.92 2.59
N ASP A 45 -5.06 -6.09 2.61
CA ASP A 45 -5.92 -5.44 3.60
C ASP A 45 -5.57 -5.86 5.03
N THR A 46 -5.24 -7.12 5.25
CA THR A 46 -4.83 -7.62 6.57
C THR A 46 -3.58 -6.90 7.05
N VAL A 47 -2.61 -6.69 6.16
CA VAL A 47 -1.39 -5.92 6.46
C VAL A 47 -1.73 -4.47 6.78
N LEU A 48 -2.58 -3.85 5.98
CA LEU A 48 -2.97 -2.45 6.18
C LEU A 48 -3.82 -2.26 7.44
N ASP A 49 -4.63 -3.24 7.82
CA ASP A 49 -5.35 -3.23 9.09
C ASP A 49 -4.36 -3.21 10.28
N ALA A 50 -3.32 -4.03 10.23
CA ALA A 50 -2.29 -4.05 11.27
C ALA A 50 -1.50 -2.73 11.30
N PHE A 51 -1.21 -2.16 10.13
CA PHE A 51 -0.57 -0.85 10.02
C PHE A 51 -1.44 0.25 10.64
N ASP A 52 -2.72 0.27 10.34
CA ASP A 52 -3.65 1.26 10.89
C ASP A 52 -3.75 1.14 12.42
N ALA A 53 -3.73 -0.09 12.95
CA ALA A 53 -3.70 -0.33 14.39
C ALA A 53 -2.39 0.18 15.02
N ASP A 54 -1.26 -0.06 14.38
CA ASP A 54 0.04 0.45 14.81
C ASP A 54 0.05 1.99 14.81
N MET A 55 -0.55 2.60 13.78
CA MET A 55 -0.66 4.06 13.67
C MET A 55 -1.51 4.65 14.79
N ALA A 56 -2.59 3.98 15.18
CA ALA A 56 -3.47 4.46 16.24
C ALA A 56 -2.76 4.55 17.59
N GLY A 57 -1.77 3.68 17.82
CA GLY A 57 -0.97 3.68 19.06
C GLY A 57 0.40 4.35 18.93
N LEU A 58 0.67 4.99 17.80
CA LEU A 58 2.00 5.54 17.50
C LEU A 58 2.31 6.79 18.31
N ASP A 59 3.42 6.76 19.02
CA ASP A 59 4.06 7.97 19.58
C ASP A 59 5.03 8.51 18.51
N SER A 60 4.57 9.51 17.78
CA SER A 60 5.33 10.11 16.67
C SER A 60 6.39 11.11 17.12
N THR A 61 6.56 11.33 18.43
CA THR A 61 7.62 12.20 18.95
C THR A 61 9.01 11.58 18.83
N GLU A 62 9.09 10.26 18.68
CA GLU A 62 10.34 9.52 18.53
C GLU A 62 10.44 8.94 17.12
N ASP A 63 11.46 9.32 16.37
CA ASP A 63 11.70 8.80 15.02
C ASP A 63 11.81 7.28 14.99
N VAL A 64 12.43 6.67 15.99
CA VAL A 64 12.59 5.22 16.08
C VAL A 64 11.24 4.49 16.08
N ASN A 65 10.23 5.07 16.72
CA ASN A 65 8.88 4.49 16.74
C ASN A 65 8.23 4.55 15.36
N VAL A 66 8.40 5.68 14.67
CA VAL A 66 7.86 5.88 13.32
C VAL A 66 8.51 4.88 12.35
N PHE A 67 9.83 4.78 12.35
CA PHE A 67 10.55 3.84 11.49
C PHE A 67 10.21 2.37 11.82
N ALA A 68 9.96 2.04 13.09
CA ALA A 68 9.54 0.69 13.47
C ALA A 68 8.18 0.32 12.86
N VAL A 69 7.24 1.25 12.80
CA VAL A 69 5.94 1.03 12.14
C VAL A 69 6.12 0.87 10.63
N VAL A 70 6.93 1.70 10.00
CA VAL A 70 7.24 1.61 8.56
C VAL A 70 7.90 0.26 8.24
N GLU A 71 8.93 -0.13 8.99
CA GLU A 71 9.60 -1.41 8.82
C GLU A 71 8.61 -2.57 8.89
N ARG A 72 7.75 -2.57 9.87
CA ARG A 72 6.77 -3.64 10.10
C ARG A 72 5.80 -3.80 8.93
N VAL A 73 5.25 -2.70 8.44
CA VAL A 73 4.32 -2.74 7.29
C VAL A 73 5.03 -3.15 6.01
N VAL A 74 6.23 -2.64 5.77
CA VAL A 74 7.00 -2.97 4.56
C VAL A 74 7.39 -4.45 4.54
N LEU A 75 7.88 -4.99 5.66
CA LEU A 75 8.24 -6.40 5.75
C LEU A 75 7.01 -7.30 5.57
N ALA A 76 5.86 -6.90 6.11
CA ALA A 76 4.62 -7.65 5.92
C ALA A 76 4.16 -7.62 4.45
N LEU A 77 4.30 -6.49 3.77
CA LEU A 77 4.00 -6.38 2.33
C LEU A 77 4.99 -7.19 1.49
N ASN A 78 6.26 -7.25 1.89
CA ASN A 78 7.24 -8.14 1.24
C ASN A 78 6.74 -9.59 1.26
N ALA A 79 6.22 -10.05 2.40
CA ALA A 79 5.71 -11.41 2.54
C ALA A 79 4.49 -11.66 1.65
N VAL A 80 3.61 -10.67 1.51
CA VAL A 80 2.46 -10.76 0.59
C VAL A 80 2.93 -10.87 -0.85
N ASP A 81 3.87 -10.04 -1.26
CA ASP A 81 4.40 -10.06 -2.62
C ASP A 81 5.13 -11.37 -2.93
N ASP A 82 5.91 -11.89 -1.98
CA ASP A 82 6.59 -13.19 -2.13
C ASP A 82 5.60 -14.33 -2.38
N THR A 83 4.44 -14.29 -1.72
CA THR A 83 3.41 -15.33 -1.85
C THR A 83 2.58 -15.18 -3.11
N HIS A 84 2.21 -13.95 -3.46
CA HIS A 84 1.21 -13.67 -4.52
C HIS A 84 1.82 -13.05 -5.78
N CYS A 85 3.04 -12.51 -5.72
CA CYS A 85 3.75 -11.88 -6.85
C CYS A 85 2.90 -10.82 -7.56
N GLY A 86 2.16 -9.99 -6.78
CA GLY A 86 1.13 -9.13 -7.33
C GLY A 86 1.46 -7.64 -7.39
N TYR A 87 2.58 -7.20 -6.83
CA TYR A 87 2.89 -5.77 -6.78
C TYR A 87 3.81 -5.36 -7.92
N GLU A 88 3.20 -4.77 -8.94
CA GLU A 88 3.90 -4.12 -10.05
C GLU A 88 4.14 -2.64 -9.73
N THR A 89 4.61 -1.87 -10.70
CA THR A 89 5.01 -0.47 -10.49
C THR A 89 3.88 0.39 -9.89
N ASP A 90 2.67 0.31 -10.42
CA ASP A 90 1.54 1.13 -9.97
C ASP A 90 1.12 0.77 -8.54
N GLU A 91 1.11 -0.52 -8.22
CA GLU A 91 0.75 -1.02 -6.89
C GLU A 91 1.81 -0.64 -5.86
N ARG A 92 3.08 -0.71 -6.22
CA ARG A 92 4.20 -0.29 -5.38
C ARG A 92 4.11 1.19 -5.03
N GLU A 93 3.88 2.02 -6.03
CA GLU A 93 3.73 3.46 -5.83
C GLU A 93 2.53 3.78 -4.95
N ALA A 94 1.39 3.12 -5.21
CA ALA A 94 0.17 3.33 -4.44
C ALA A 94 0.34 2.94 -2.97
N LEU A 95 1.03 1.84 -2.68
CA LEU A 95 1.31 1.40 -1.30
C LEU A 95 2.27 2.35 -0.59
N CYS A 96 3.32 2.81 -1.28
CA CYS A 96 4.25 3.79 -0.72
C CYS A 96 3.55 5.11 -0.42
N ASP A 97 2.69 5.58 -1.32
CA ASP A 97 1.89 6.79 -1.13
C ASP A 97 0.93 6.66 0.05
N TYR A 98 0.31 5.49 0.21
CA TYR A 98 -0.59 5.23 1.34
C TYR A 98 0.16 5.35 2.66
N ILE A 99 1.34 4.75 2.78
CA ILE A 99 2.17 4.80 3.99
C ILE A 99 2.56 6.25 4.30
N ASP A 100 3.06 6.98 3.31
CA ASP A 100 3.45 8.39 3.45
C ASP A 100 2.26 9.25 3.87
N THR A 101 1.13 9.11 3.19
CA THR A 101 -0.08 9.89 3.46
C THR A 101 -0.64 9.61 4.86
N ALA A 102 -0.67 8.35 5.28
CA ALA A 102 -1.13 7.97 6.60
C ALA A 102 -0.25 8.58 7.70
N LEU A 103 1.06 8.56 7.53
CA LEU A 103 2.00 9.21 8.46
C LEU A 103 1.79 10.71 8.49
N THR A 104 1.64 11.35 7.34
CA THR A 104 1.40 12.79 7.24
C THR A 104 0.10 13.19 7.94
N GLU A 105 -0.97 12.44 7.75
CA GLU A 105 -2.26 12.66 8.42
C GLU A 105 -2.16 12.48 9.93
N HIS A 106 -1.26 11.61 10.38
CA HIS A 106 -1.01 11.40 11.82
C HIS A 106 -0.17 12.54 12.43
N GLY A 107 0.31 13.47 11.63
CA GLY A 107 1.11 14.61 12.07
C GLY A 107 2.61 14.43 11.93
N VAL A 108 3.06 13.38 11.22
CA VAL A 108 4.48 13.14 10.96
C VAL A 108 4.92 13.97 9.75
N ASP A 109 5.99 14.74 9.91
CA ASP A 109 6.67 15.40 8.79
C ASP A 109 7.64 14.39 8.15
N VAL A 110 7.18 13.68 7.13
CA VAL A 110 7.95 12.61 6.49
C VAL A 110 9.23 13.14 5.87
N ALA A 111 9.20 14.32 5.24
CA ALA A 111 10.39 14.92 4.63
C ALA A 111 11.48 15.22 5.68
N ALA A 112 11.11 15.77 6.82
CA ALA A 112 12.03 16.03 7.92
C ALA A 112 12.54 14.72 8.56
N LEU A 113 11.65 13.75 8.74
CA LEU A 113 11.97 12.44 9.29
C LEU A 113 13.04 11.72 8.46
N THR A 114 12.84 11.65 7.15
CA THR A 114 13.81 11.00 6.24
C THR A 114 15.10 11.78 6.14
N ALA A 115 15.03 13.12 6.11
CA ALA A 115 16.22 13.99 6.07
C ALA A 115 17.14 13.76 7.28
N ARG A 116 16.59 13.51 8.46
CA ARG A 116 17.37 13.19 9.67
C ARG A 116 18.21 11.93 9.54
N ARG A 117 17.83 11.02 8.64
CA ARG A 117 18.60 9.81 8.31
C ARG A 117 19.41 9.94 7.02
N GLY A 118 19.46 11.13 6.43
CA GLY A 118 20.17 11.36 5.17
C GLY A 118 19.45 10.76 3.96
N LEU A 119 18.13 10.58 4.04
CA LEU A 119 17.30 10.00 2.99
C LEU A 119 16.42 11.06 2.35
N GLY A 120 16.06 10.87 1.10
CA GLY A 120 14.98 11.61 0.46
C GLY A 120 13.62 11.08 0.93
N ARG A 121 12.57 11.91 0.82
CA ARG A 121 11.21 11.55 1.25
C ARG A 121 10.72 10.23 0.62
N TYR A 122 11.04 10.01 -0.66
CA TYR A 122 10.60 8.83 -1.40
C TYR A 122 11.42 7.58 -1.07
N GLU A 123 12.46 7.70 -0.26
CA GLU A 123 13.30 6.59 0.18
C GLU A 123 12.87 6.01 1.53
N LEU A 124 11.72 6.47 2.07
CA LEU A 124 11.22 6.08 3.38
C LEU A 124 11.14 4.56 3.57
N THR A 125 10.72 3.83 2.55
CA THR A 125 10.50 2.38 2.60
C THR A 125 11.66 1.56 2.02
N ASP A 126 12.64 2.21 1.40
CA ASP A 126 13.63 1.54 0.54
C ASP A 126 14.54 0.57 1.29
N GLU A 127 14.85 0.85 2.56
CA GLU A 127 15.74 0.01 3.36
C GLU A 127 15.22 -1.43 3.49
N TRP A 128 13.91 -1.59 3.60
CA TRP A 128 13.26 -2.89 3.85
C TRP A 128 12.50 -3.44 2.65
N ARG A 129 12.19 -2.61 1.69
CA ARG A 129 11.30 -2.96 0.58
C ARG A 129 11.98 -3.90 -0.41
N ASP A 130 11.28 -4.99 -0.71
CA ASP A 130 11.73 -6.09 -1.54
C ASP A 130 10.88 -6.24 -2.83
N TRP A 131 9.82 -5.46 -2.90
CA TRP A 131 8.88 -5.44 -4.03
C TRP A 131 8.96 -4.17 -4.86
#